data_6bb26f67d1c9fb312292d20fdb688055
#
_entry.id   6bb26f67d1c9fb312292d20fdb688055
#
_cell.length_a   1.000
_cell.length_b   1.000
_cell.length_c   1.000
_cell.angle_alpha   90.00
_cell.angle_beta   90.00
_cell.angle_gamma   90.00
#
_symmetry.space_group_name_H-M   'P 1'
#
loop_
_entity.id
_entity.type
_entity.pdbx_description
1 polymer ?
#
loop_
_entity_poly.entity_id
_entity_poly.type
_entity_poly.pdbx_seq_one_letter_code
_entity_poly.pdbx_strand_id
1 'polypeptide(L)'
;MADTDVPRREFIRTVTAATAATALSYSRILGANERVRLGLIGCGSRGVGDMQNFVKLGNVDVTALCDVYGDQIDRAKRDAPAAKTFKDHRRLLDLHDVDAALIAVPDHWHAPIAIDALNAGKDVYIEKPLTLRIDEGPAIVKAARVNNRICQVGMQQRSGKHYLQAKQEYFDTGKLGKITLARTWWHGNTYHLRHAPASLQTKPSNLDWARYLGPVK
;
A
#
# COMPACT_ATOMS: atom_id res chain seq x y z
N MET A 1 61.37 -8.30 -8.17
CA MET A 1 60.34 -7.70 -7.33
C MET A 1 60.35 -6.21 -7.62
N ALA A 2 59.38 -5.70 -8.35
CA ALA A 2 59.27 -4.27 -8.65
C ALA A 2 58.55 -3.61 -7.47
N ASP A 3 59.27 -2.73 -6.81
CA ASP A 3 58.79 -1.89 -5.72
C ASP A 3 57.92 -0.76 -6.39
N THR A 4 56.57 -0.89 -6.23
CA THR A 4 55.65 0.13 -6.72
C THR A 4 55.43 1.17 -5.64
N ASP A 5 56.40 2.06 -5.49
CA ASP A 5 56.31 3.23 -4.59
C ASP A 5 55.23 4.20 -5.16
N VAL A 6 54.04 4.16 -4.61
CA VAL A 6 52.92 5.02 -5.00
C VAL A 6 53.20 6.41 -4.41
N PRO A 7 53.31 7.47 -5.23
CA PRO A 7 53.59 8.82 -4.76
C PRO A 7 52.56 9.27 -3.72
N ARG A 8 53.03 9.83 -2.60
CA ARG A 8 52.18 10.27 -1.45
C ARG A 8 51.00 11.15 -1.89
N ARG A 9 51.11 11.94 -2.93
CA ARG A 9 50.03 12.75 -3.51
C ARG A 9 48.97 11.89 -4.20
N GLU A 10 49.33 10.81 -4.83
CA GLU A 10 48.41 9.90 -5.51
C GLU A 10 47.67 9.03 -4.50
N PHE A 11 48.35 8.58 -3.46
CA PHE A 11 47.71 7.88 -2.31
C PHE A 11 46.68 8.78 -1.64
N ILE A 12 47.02 10.06 -1.34
CA ILE A 12 46.07 10.99 -0.71
C ILE A 12 44.85 11.26 -1.62
N ARG A 13 45.05 11.42 -2.96
CA ARG A 13 43.94 11.59 -3.92
C ARG A 13 43.02 10.37 -3.95
N THR A 14 43.59 9.16 -3.97
CA THR A 14 42.83 7.91 -4.01
C THR A 14 42.04 7.68 -2.71
N VAL A 15 42.66 7.95 -1.56
CA VAL A 15 41.97 7.86 -0.24
C VAL A 15 40.87 8.92 -0.12
N THR A 16 41.09 10.15 -0.58
CA THR A 16 40.08 11.21 -0.52
C THR A 16 38.90 10.90 -1.46
N ALA A 17 39.15 10.33 -2.65
CA ALA A 17 38.10 9.90 -3.56
C ALA A 17 37.29 8.72 -2.98
N ALA A 18 37.95 7.75 -2.35
CA ALA A 18 37.32 6.60 -1.72
C ALA A 18 36.47 7.02 -0.49
N THR A 19 36.95 7.95 0.32
CA THR A 19 36.20 8.49 1.48
C THR A 19 35.02 9.35 1.04
N ALA A 20 35.13 10.13 -0.06
CA ALA A 20 34.01 10.87 -0.62
C ALA A 20 32.94 9.93 -1.21
N ALA A 21 33.34 8.85 -1.86
CA ALA A 21 32.40 7.84 -2.39
C ALA A 21 31.68 7.06 -1.28
N THR A 22 32.38 6.75 -0.16
CA THR A 22 31.75 6.13 1.02
C THR A 22 30.84 7.11 1.76
N ALA A 23 31.18 8.39 1.87
CA ALA A 23 30.32 9.41 2.47
C ALA A 23 29.04 9.65 1.67
N LEU A 24 29.11 9.67 0.32
CA LEU A 24 27.96 9.75 -0.57
C LEU A 24 27.10 8.47 -0.51
N SER A 25 27.73 7.30 -0.33
CA SER A 25 27.04 6.04 -0.12
C SER A 25 26.32 6.02 1.23
N TYR A 26 26.96 6.55 2.28
CA TYR A 26 26.40 6.62 3.62
C TYR A 26 25.19 7.58 3.72
N SER A 27 25.23 8.72 3.02
CA SER A 27 24.08 9.63 2.94
C SER A 27 22.89 9.01 2.21
N ARG A 28 23.15 8.18 1.19
CA ARG A 28 22.09 7.37 0.54
C ARG A 28 21.53 6.29 1.45
N ILE A 29 22.35 5.69 2.32
CA ILE A 29 21.93 4.67 3.27
C ILE A 29 21.07 5.30 4.39
N LEU A 30 21.42 6.48 4.91
CA LEU A 30 20.61 7.20 5.90
C LEU A 30 19.22 7.57 5.34
N GLY A 31 19.13 8.09 4.13
CA GLY A 31 17.85 8.34 3.48
C GLY A 31 17.06 7.09 3.11
N ALA A 32 17.72 5.95 2.86
CA ALA A 32 17.06 4.68 2.55
C ALA A 32 16.38 4.04 3.78
N ASN A 33 16.94 4.23 4.98
CA ASN A 33 16.35 3.70 6.22
C ASN A 33 15.11 4.50 6.68
N GLU A 34 14.91 5.70 6.18
CA GLU A 34 13.74 6.54 6.47
C GLU A 34 12.58 6.35 5.49
N ARG A 35 12.79 5.57 4.42
CA ARG A 35 11.78 5.33 3.40
C ARG A 35 10.95 4.10 3.72
N VAL A 36 9.64 4.24 3.61
CA VAL A 36 8.69 3.13 3.75
C VAL A 36 8.67 2.31 2.47
N ARG A 37 8.99 1.02 2.58
CA ARG A 37 8.94 0.06 1.48
C ARG A 37 7.54 -0.54 1.40
N LEU A 38 6.81 -0.15 0.36
CA LEU A 38 5.39 -0.46 0.18
C LEU A 38 5.20 -1.65 -0.77
N GLY A 39 4.39 -2.61 -0.34
CA GLY A 39 3.83 -3.65 -1.20
C GLY A 39 2.37 -3.36 -1.54
N LEU A 40 2.02 -3.31 -2.84
CA LEU A 40 0.63 -3.17 -3.28
C LEU A 40 0.00 -4.54 -3.51
N ILE A 41 -1.12 -4.81 -2.87
CA ILE A 41 -1.96 -6.00 -3.07
C ILE A 41 -3.32 -5.55 -3.61
N GLY A 42 -3.60 -5.92 -4.86
CA GLY A 42 -4.71 -5.39 -5.64
C GLY A 42 -4.31 -4.22 -6.51
N CYS A 43 -3.89 -4.52 -7.76
CA CYS A 43 -3.37 -3.55 -8.74
C CYS A 43 -4.46 -2.94 -9.63
N GLY A 44 -5.71 -2.96 -9.17
CA GLY A 44 -6.82 -2.29 -9.84
C GLY A 44 -6.68 -0.77 -9.82
N SER A 45 -7.60 -0.06 -10.49
CA SER A 45 -7.55 1.42 -10.58
C SER A 45 -7.50 2.10 -9.22
N ARG A 46 -8.18 1.54 -8.21
CA ARG A 46 -8.16 2.07 -6.85
C ARG A 46 -6.79 1.88 -6.20
N GLY A 47 -6.26 0.67 -6.21
CA GLY A 47 -4.96 0.37 -5.61
C GLY A 47 -3.82 1.18 -6.24
N VAL A 48 -3.80 1.30 -7.57
CA VAL A 48 -2.81 2.14 -8.28
C VAL A 48 -2.96 3.61 -7.90
N GLY A 49 -4.20 4.13 -7.85
CA GLY A 49 -4.44 5.53 -7.45
C GLY A 49 -3.95 5.84 -6.04
N ASP A 50 -4.19 4.94 -5.09
CA ASP A 50 -3.69 5.09 -3.72
C ASP A 50 -2.16 4.97 -3.65
N MET A 51 -1.58 4.00 -4.35
CA MET A 51 -0.13 3.83 -4.47
C MET A 51 0.54 5.12 -4.98
N GLN A 52 0.00 5.72 -6.04
CA GLN A 52 0.50 6.98 -6.58
C GLN A 52 0.43 8.13 -5.56
N ASN A 53 -0.63 8.16 -4.72
CA ASN A 53 -0.75 9.15 -3.65
C ASN A 53 0.30 8.95 -2.56
N PHE A 54 0.61 7.71 -2.18
CA PHE A 54 1.70 7.41 -1.25
C PHE A 54 3.06 7.82 -1.81
N VAL A 55 3.35 7.50 -3.07
CA VAL A 55 4.61 7.87 -3.72
C VAL A 55 4.82 9.41 -3.75
N LYS A 56 3.75 10.19 -3.93
CA LYS A 56 3.82 11.67 -3.88
C LYS A 56 4.29 12.24 -2.55
N LEU A 57 4.24 11.46 -1.45
CA LEU A 57 4.77 11.88 -0.14
C LEU A 57 6.32 11.97 -0.13
N GLY A 58 6.99 11.39 -1.10
CA GLY A 58 8.45 11.51 -1.30
C GLY A 58 9.29 10.53 -0.48
N ASN A 59 8.72 9.88 0.53
CA ASN A 59 9.41 8.93 1.43
C ASN A 59 8.90 7.49 1.29
N VAL A 60 8.25 7.14 0.18
CA VAL A 60 7.71 5.80 -0.08
C VAL A 60 8.35 5.21 -1.34
N ASP A 61 8.80 3.96 -1.24
CA ASP A 61 9.28 3.15 -2.35
C ASP A 61 8.36 1.95 -2.55
N VAL A 62 7.85 1.77 -3.77
CA VAL A 62 7.05 0.59 -4.11
C VAL A 62 8.00 -0.55 -4.51
N THR A 63 8.12 -1.56 -3.65
CA THR A 63 9.05 -2.68 -3.83
C THR A 63 8.40 -3.93 -4.40
N ALA A 64 7.08 -4.07 -4.22
CA ALA A 64 6.36 -5.25 -4.68
C ALA A 64 4.90 -4.94 -5.09
N LEU A 65 4.42 -5.68 -6.10
CA LEU A 65 3.06 -5.63 -6.63
C LEU A 65 2.46 -7.03 -6.64
N CYS A 66 1.20 -7.17 -6.24
CA CYS A 66 0.48 -8.43 -6.26
C CYS A 66 -0.94 -8.26 -6.80
N ASP A 67 -1.29 -9.05 -7.78
CA ASP A 67 -2.68 -9.19 -8.26
C ASP A 67 -2.86 -10.58 -8.89
N VAL A 68 -4.08 -11.09 -8.84
CA VAL A 68 -4.45 -12.36 -9.47
C VAL A 68 -4.69 -12.21 -10.98
N TYR A 69 -4.77 -10.97 -11.48
CA TYR A 69 -4.97 -10.63 -12.87
C TYR A 69 -3.71 -9.97 -13.46
N GLY A 70 -3.08 -10.65 -14.43
CA GLY A 70 -1.80 -10.20 -15.01
C GLY A 70 -1.84 -8.80 -15.59
N ASP A 71 -2.90 -8.43 -16.33
CA ASP A 71 -3.03 -7.09 -16.93
C ASP A 71 -3.04 -5.96 -15.91
N GLN A 72 -3.53 -6.22 -14.70
CA GLN A 72 -3.49 -5.23 -13.62
C GLN A 72 -2.07 -5.04 -13.08
N ILE A 73 -1.32 -6.14 -12.96
CA ILE A 73 0.11 -6.07 -12.59
C ILE A 73 0.88 -5.26 -13.63
N ASP A 74 0.70 -5.56 -14.92
CA ASP A 74 1.41 -4.88 -16.02
C ASP A 74 1.07 -3.39 -16.06
N ARG A 75 -0.17 -3.02 -15.73
CA ARG A 75 -0.59 -1.63 -15.59
C ARG A 75 0.11 -0.94 -14.43
N ALA A 76 0.08 -1.54 -13.25
CA ALA A 76 0.71 -0.98 -12.05
C ALA A 76 2.23 -0.87 -12.17
N LYS A 77 2.85 -1.80 -12.90
CA LYS A 77 4.31 -1.81 -13.13
C LYS A 77 4.82 -0.62 -13.94
N ARG A 78 3.95 0.09 -14.68
CA ARG A 78 4.33 1.35 -15.35
C ARG A 78 4.70 2.45 -14.36
N ASP A 79 4.04 2.47 -13.19
CA ASP A 79 4.29 3.44 -12.13
C ASP A 79 5.36 2.97 -11.13
N ALA A 80 5.63 1.65 -11.08
CA ALA A 80 6.62 1.04 -10.21
C ALA A 80 7.47 0.00 -10.98
N PRO A 81 8.29 0.40 -11.97
CA PRO A 81 8.97 -0.52 -12.89
C PRO A 81 9.97 -1.46 -12.20
N ALA A 82 10.56 -1.04 -11.08
CA ALA A 82 11.51 -1.84 -10.30
C ALA A 82 10.84 -2.84 -9.35
N ALA A 83 9.52 -2.74 -9.13
CA ALA A 83 8.81 -3.58 -8.18
C ALA A 83 8.79 -5.05 -8.61
N LYS A 84 8.98 -5.97 -7.66
CA LYS A 84 8.78 -7.42 -7.85
C LYS A 84 7.29 -7.70 -8.02
N THR A 85 6.93 -8.74 -8.79
CA THR A 85 5.53 -9.04 -9.08
C THR A 85 5.13 -10.44 -8.63
N PHE A 86 3.92 -10.57 -8.08
CA PHE A 86 3.40 -11.81 -7.53
C PHE A 86 1.92 -12.01 -7.88
N LYS A 87 1.47 -13.26 -7.96
CA LYS A 87 0.05 -13.64 -8.04
C LYS A 87 -0.53 -14.09 -6.69
N ASP A 88 0.32 -14.36 -5.71
CA ASP A 88 -0.05 -14.76 -4.36
C ASP A 88 0.48 -13.72 -3.38
N HIS A 89 -0.42 -13.09 -2.62
CA HIS A 89 -0.09 -12.06 -1.65
C HIS A 89 0.89 -12.55 -0.56
N ARG A 90 0.83 -13.85 -0.19
CA ARG A 90 1.75 -14.43 0.81
C ARG A 90 3.20 -14.30 0.38
N ARG A 91 3.48 -14.50 -0.93
CA ARG A 91 4.82 -14.34 -1.48
C ARG A 91 5.33 -12.91 -1.43
N LEU A 92 4.43 -11.92 -1.54
CA LEU A 92 4.77 -10.53 -1.31
C LEU A 92 5.06 -10.28 0.18
N LEU A 93 4.23 -10.83 1.06
CA LEU A 93 4.36 -10.66 2.51
C LEU A 93 5.62 -11.34 3.09
N ASP A 94 6.12 -12.41 2.45
CA ASP A 94 7.38 -13.08 2.81
C ASP A 94 8.63 -12.20 2.58
N LEU A 95 8.52 -11.09 1.85
CA LEU A 95 9.63 -10.22 1.53
C LEU A 95 10.09 -9.40 2.74
N HIS A 96 11.40 -9.42 3.02
CA HIS A 96 12.00 -8.57 4.05
C HIS A 96 12.09 -7.09 3.63
N ASP A 97 12.04 -6.80 2.34
CA ASP A 97 12.07 -5.46 1.76
C ASP A 97 10.66 -4.88 1.52
N VAL A 98 9.68 -5.30 2.30
CA VAL A 98 8.35 -4.73 2.42
C VAL A 98 8.10 -4.39 3.89
N ASP A 99 7.81 -3.13 4.20
CA ASP A 99 7.49 -2.66 5.55
C ASP A 99 5.99 -2.57 5.77
N ALA A 100 5.26 -2.15 4.74
CA ALA A 100 3.81 -1.95 4.79
C ALA A 100 3.12 -2.53 3.55
N ALA A 101 1.89 -3.01 3.74
CA ALA A 101 1.01 -3.48 2.68
C ALA A 101 -0.14 -2.49 2.44
N LEU A 102 -0.28 -2.04 1.20
CA LEU A 102 -1.45 -1.33 0.70
C LEU A 102 -2.40 -2.36 0.08
N ILE A 103 -3.59 -2.54 0.69
CA ILE A 103 -4.56 -3.57 0.31
C ILE A 103 -5.78 -2.91 -0.33
N ALA A 104 -6.03 -3.21 -1.62
CA ALA A 104 -7.13 -2.69 -2.41
C ALA A 104 -7.73 -3.78 -3.30
N VAL A 105 -8.26 -4.81 -2.67
CA VAL A 105 -8.82 -6.02 -3.27
C VAL A 105 -10.35 -6.04 -3.14
N PRO A 106 -11.08 -7.02 -3.73
CA PRO A 106 -12.49 -7.20 -3.42
C PRO A 106 -12.75 -7.46 -1.93
N ASP A 107 -13.91 -7.03 -1.45
CA ASP A 107 -14.27 -6.96 -0.02
C ASP A 107 -14.06 -8.29 0.73
N HIS A 108 -14.33 -9.43 0.08
CA HIS A 108 -14.18 -10.76 0.67
C HIS A 108 -12.72 -11.18 0.92
N TRP A 109 -11.76 -10.46 0.34
CA TRP A 109 -10.33 -10.65 0.56
C TRP A 109 -9.74 -9.68 1.57
N HIS A 110 -10.48 -8.64 1.99
CA HIS A 110 -9.97 -7.63 2.91
C HIS A 110 -9.45 -8.24 4.21
N ALA A 111 -10.34 -8.92 4.95
CA ALA A 111 -9.97 -9.47 6.26
C ALA A 111 -8.87 -10.55 6.17
N PRO A 112 -8.97 -11.56 5.29
CA PRO A 112 -7.91 -12.57 5.16
C PRO A 112 -6.53 -11.96 4.88
N ILE A 113 -6.43 -11.05 3.91
CA ILE A 113 -5.14 -10.47 3.53
C ILE A 113 -4.61 -9.50 4.60
N ALA A 114 -5.49 -8.72 5.25
CA ALA A 114 -5.07 -7.84 6.34
C ALA A 114 -4.49 -8.65 7.52
N ILE A 115 -5.14 -9.75 7.90
CA ILE A 115 -4.67 -10.64 8.98
C ILE A 115 -3.33 -11.29 8.58
N ASP A 116 -3.20 -11.80 7.35
CA ASP A 116 -1.95 -12.37 6.86
C ASP A 116 -0.81 -11.33 6.89
N ALA A 117 -1.05 -10.10 6.45
CA ALA A 117 -0.06 -9.02 6.45
C ALA A 117 0.37 -8.63 7.87
N LEU A 118 -0.58 -8.45 8.78
CA LEU A 118 -0.31 -8.13 10.18
C LEU A 118 0.50 -9.24 10.88
N ASN A 119 0.15 -10.51 10.62
CA ASN A 119 0.87 -11.67 11.14
C ASN A 119 2.26 -11.83 10.54
N ALA A 120 2.47 -11.38 9.30
CA ALA A 120 3.79 -11.29 8.67
C ALA A 120 4.62 -10.09 9.16
N GLY A 121 4.13 -9.35 10.17
CA GLY A 121 4.82 -8.20 10.76
C GLY A 121 4.82 -6.96 9.87
N LYS A 122 3.87 -6.81 8.94
CA LYS A 122 3.72 -5.64 8.09
C LYS A 122 2.68 -4.69 8.67
N ASP A 123 2.91 -3.38 8.53
CA ASP A 123 1.86 -2.40 8.73
C ASP A 123 0.89 -2.43 7.54
N VAL A 124 -0.36 -2.04 7.76
CA VAL A 124 -1.42 -2.20 6.77
C VAL A 124 -2.16 -0.88 6.55
N TYR A 125 -2.25 -0.47 5.30
CA TYR A 125 -3.30 0.43 4.83
C TYR A 125 -4.28 -0.38 3.98
N ILE A 126 -5.56 -0.41 4.38
CA ILE A 126 -6.58 -1.19 3.70
C ILE A 126 -7.74 -0.31 3.25
N GLU A 127 -8.17 -0.50 2.00
CA GLU A 127 -9.31 0.24 1.47
C GLU A 127 -10.62 -0.12 2.19
N LYS A 128 -11.57 0.80 2.08
CA LYS A 128 -12.93 0.58 2.59
C LYS A 128 -13.71 -0.37 1.65
N PRO A 129 -14.68 -1.14 2.20
CA PRO A 129 -14.98 -1.34 3.61
C PRO A 129 -13.91 -2.21 4.28
N LEU A 130 -13.68 -2.05 5.57
CA LEU A 130 -12.66 -2.84 6.28
C LEU A 130 -12.91 -4.35 6.16
N THR A 131 -14.17 -4.75 6.22
CA THR A 131 -14.59 -6.16 6.25
C THR A 131 -15.83 -6.37 5.39
N LEU A 132 -16.02 -7.59 4.92
CA LEU A 132 -17.28 -8.06 4.34
C LEU A 132 -18.30 -8.40 5.42
N ARG A 133 -17.84 -8.97 6.56
CA ARG A 133 -18.67 -9.44 7.67
C ARG A 133 -18.23 -8.79 8.98
N ILE A 134 -19.20 -8.59 9.89
CA ILE A 134 -18.94 -7.92 11.18
C ILE A 134 -17.97 -8.74 12.05
N ASP A 135 -18.04 -10.04 12.02
CA ASP A 135 -17.21 -10.95 12.82
C ASP A 135 -15.73 -10.95 12.41
N GLU A 136 -15.38 -10.45 11.25
CA GLU A 136 -13.99 -10.32 10.77
C GLU A 136 -13.23 -9.17 11.47
N GLY A 137 -13.92 -8.10 11.85
CA GLY A 137 -13.32 -6.93 12.47
C GLY A 137 -12.50 -7.22 13.73
N PRO A 138 -13.04 -7.94 14.72
CA PRO A 138 -12.30 -8.32 15.92
C PRO A 138 -11.03 -9.12 15.63
N ALA A 139 -11.02 -9.96 14.58
CA ALA A 139 -9.84 -10.74 14.20
C ALA A 139 -8.72 -9.84 13.66
N ILE A 140 -9.04 -8.83 12.83
CA ILE A 140 -8.07 -7.84 12.34
C ILE A 140 -7.48 -7.05 13.51
N VAL A 141 -8.34 -6.55 14.43
CA VAL A 141 -7.90 -5.80 15.61
C VAL A 141 -6.98 -6.65 16.49
N LYS A 142 -7.31 -7.93 16.68
CA LYS A 142 -6.47 -8.87 17.44
C LYS A 142 -5.11 -9.04 16.76
N ALA A 143 -5.07 -9.27 15.45
CA ALA A 143 -3.83 -9.44 14.69
C ALA A 143 -2.95 -8.19 14.79
N ALA A 144 -3.51 -6.99 14.63
CA ALA A 144 -2.77 -5.74 14.74
C ALA A 144 -2.14 -5.56 16.15
N ARG A 145 -2.91 -5.82 17.19
CA ARG A 145 -2.45 -5.65 18.58
C ARG A 145 -1.40 -6.68 19.00
N VAL A 146 -1.62 -7.96 18.68
CA VAL A 146 -0.70 -9.05 19.05
C VAL A 146 0.67 -8.85 18.37
N ASN A 147 0.68 -8.38 17.12
CA ASN A 147 1.90 -8.18 16.36
C ASN A 147 2.47 -6.75 16.52
N ASN A 148 1.85 -5.88 17.31
CA ASN A 148 2.22 -4.47 17.44
C ASN A 148 2.38 -3.77 16.10
N ARG A 149 1.37 -3.94 15.21
CA ARG A 149 1.34 -3.35 13.87
C ARG A 149 0.21 -2.34 13.74
N ILE A 150 0.41 -1.38 12.83
CA ILE A 150 -0.59 -0.37 12.49
C ILE A 150 -1.51 -0.92 11.41
N CYS A 151 -2.83 -0.74 11.58
CA CYS A 151 -3.82 -0.99 10.55
C CYS A 151 -4.67 0.26 10.35
N GLN A 152 -4.46 0.95 9.23
CA GLN A 152 -5.21 2.14 8.84
C GLN A 152 -6.24 1.80 7.78
N VAL A 153 -7.50 2.15 8.04
CA VAL A 153 -8.58 2.02 7.04
C VAL A 153 -8.65 3.26 6.15
N GLY A 154 -8.74 3.05 4.83
CA GLY A 154 -8.80 4.08 3.81
C GLY A 154 -10.12 4.84 3.75
N MET A 155 -10.48 5.52 4.83
CA MET A 155 -11.70 6.36 4.93
C MET A 155 -11.42 7.77 4.43
N GLN A 156 -11.08 7.91 3.15
CA GLN A 156 -10.56 9.14 2.54
C GLN A 156 -11.43 10.38 2.75
N GLN A 157 -12.76 10.22 2.82
CA GLN A 157 -13.68 11.34 3.05
C GLN A 157 -13.44 12.02 4.41
N ARG A 158 -12.99 11.29 5.43
CA ARG A 158 -12.71 11.85 6.75
C ARG A 158 -11.56 12.86 6.76
N SER A 159 -10.68 12.80 5.76
CA SER A 159 -9.54 13.70 5.58
C SER A 159 -9.86 14.87 4.63
N GLY A 160 -11.09 14.94 4.11
CA GLY A 160 -11.51 16.03 3.24
C GLY A 160 -11.53 17.37 3.99
N LYS A 161 -10.95 18.41 3.40
CA LYS A 161 -10.84 19.75 4.03
C LYS A 161 -12.16 20.27 4.54
N HIS A 162 -13.25 20.12 3.77
CA HIS A 162 -14.59 20.55 4.13
C HIS A 162 -15.17 19.79 5.33
N TYR A 163 -14.86 18.47 5.47
CA TYR A 163 -15.25 17.70 6.66
C TYR A 163 -14.46 18.12 7.90
N LEU A 164 -13.15 18.35 7.75
CA LEU A 164 -12.31 18.84 8.85
C LEU A 164 -12.75 20.23 9.30
N GLN A 165 -13.06 21.13 8.35
CA GLN A 165 -13.57 22.47 8.64
C GLN A 165 -14.91 22.39 9.36
N ALA A 166 -15.86 21.60 8.87
CA ALA A 166 -17.16 21.43 9.51
C ALA A 166 -17.01 20.86 10.94
N LYS A 167 -16.10 19.90 11.13
CA LYS A 167 -15.80 19.39 12.47
C LYS A 167 -15.31 20.50 13.38
N GLN A 168 -14.29 21.24 12.99
CA GLN A 168 -13.67 22.30 13.80
C GLN A 168 -14.63 23.45 14.11
N GLU A 169 -15.44 23.90 13.12
CA GLU A 169 -16.29 25.07 13.26
C GLU A 169 -17.61 24.82 13.99
N TYR A 170 -18.13 23.59 13.90
CA TYR A 170 -19.48 23.29 14.38
C TYR A 170 -19.51 22.23 15.47
N PHE A 171 -18.76 21.14 15.32
CA PHE A 171 -18.77 20.04 16.32
C PHE A 171 -17.90 20.37 17.53
N ASP A 172 -16.63 20.72 17.30
CA ASP A 172 -15.66 20.96 18.37
C ASP A 172 -15.98 22.22 19.19
N THR A 173 -16.67 23.16 18.59
CA THR A 173 -17.14 24.40 19.27
C THR A 173 -18.48 24.25 19.99
N GLY A 174 -19.14 23.11 19.86
CA GLY A 174 -20.47 22.88 20.45
C GLY A 174 -21.60 23.70 19.82
N LYS A 175 -21.37 24.39 18.70
CA LYS A 175 -22.42 25.24 18.03
C LYS A 175 -23.68 24.46 17.64
N LEU A 176 -23.60 23.15 17.41
CA LEU A 176 -24.75 22.32 17.09
C LEU A 176 -25.58 21.94 18.34
N GLY A 177 -25.07 22.21 19.54
CA GLY A 177 -25.73 21.79 20.76
C GLY A 177 -25.83 20.26 20.87
N LYS A 178 -26.91 19.77 21.48
CA LYS A 178 -27.18 18.34 21.62
C LYS A 178 -27.71 17.76 20.31
N ILE A 179 -26.91 16.90 19.67
CA ILE A 179 -27.32 16.21 18.45
C ILE A 179 -28.29 15.09 18.81
N THR A 180 -29.52 15.17 18.31
CA THR A 180 -30.58 14.19 18.57
C THR A 180 -30.85 13.27 17.39
N LEU A 181 -30.46 13.67 16.18
CA LEU A 181 -30.66 12.89 14.95
C LEU A 181 -29.53 13.20 13.96
N ALA A 182 -29.01 12.15 13.35
CA ALA A 182 -28.15 12.23 12.17
C ALA A 182 -28.74 11.40 11.03
N ARG A 183 -28.75 11.96 9.81
CA ARG A 183 -29.17 11.24 8.61
C ARG A 183 -28.03 11.19 7.61
N THR A 184 -27.85 10.05 7.01
CA THR A 184 -26.90 9.85 5.90
C THR A 184 -27.66 9.30 4.70
N TRP A 185 -27.24 9.71 3.49
CA TRP A 185 -27.82 9.20 2.25
C TRP A 185 -26.78 9.18 1.16
N TRP A 186 -27.05 8.41 0.13
CA TRP A 186 -26.24 8.33 -1.07
C TRP A 186 -27.10 8.52 -2.31
N HIS A 187 -26.73 9.49 -3.16
CA HIS A 187 -27.51 9.85 -4.36
C HIS A 187 -27.10 9.10 -5.63
N GLY A 188 -25.98 8.38 -5.60
CA GLY A 188 -25.44 7.75 -6.79
C GLY A 188 -26.13 6.43 -7.13
N ASN A 189 -27.03 6.41 -8.11
CA ASN A 189 -27.46 5.19 -8.78
C ASN A 189 -26.70 5.03 -10.09
N THR A 190 -25.62 4.25 -10.06
CA THR A 190 -24.79 3.98 -11.25
C THR A 190 -25.00 2.57 -11.79
N TYR A 191 -26.01 1.83 -11.31
CA TYR A 191 -26.25 0.45 -11.70
C TYR A 191 -26.33 0.26 -13.21
N HIS A 192 -27.09 1.08 -13.90
CA HIS A 192 -27.25 1.05 -15.37
C HIS A 192 -25.99 1.49 -16.13
N LEU A 193 -25.02 2.12 -15.47
CA LEU A 193 -23.74 2.51 -16.08
C LEU A 193 -22.62 1.47 -15.88
N ARG A 194 -22.90 0.41 -15.11
CA ARG A 194 -21.93 -0.65 -14.77
C ARG A 194 -22.20 -1.96 -15.49
N HIS A 195 -22.63 -1.89 -16.74
CA HIS A 195 -22.66 -3.09 -17.55
C HIS A 195 -21.23 -3.54 -17.85
N ALA A 196 -20.93 -4.81 -17.56
CA ALA A 196 -19.65 -5.38 -17.96
C ALA A 196 -19.54 -5.28 -19.50
N PRO A 197 -18.45 -4.72 -20.04
CA PRO A 197 -18.22 -4.74 -21.48
C PRO A 197 -18.34 -6.17 -22.03
N ALA A 198 -18.77 -6.32 -23.27
CA ALA A 198 -18.88 -7.63 -23.91
C ALA A 198 -17.57 -8.43 -23.85
N SER A 199 -16.43 -7.73 -23.86
CA SER A 199 -15.09 -8.33 -23.68
C SER A 199 -14.87 -8.96 -22.30
N LEU A 200 -15.66 -8.62 -21.28
CA LEU A 200 -15.59 -9.22 -19.93
C LEU A 200 -16.65 -10.29 -19.68
N GLN A 201 -17.43 -10.67 -20.69
CA GLN A 201 -18.39 -11.79 -20.59
C GLN A 201 -17.68 -13.15 -20.57
N THR A 202 -16.43 -13.20 -20.98
CA THR A 202 -15.56 -14.38 -20.88
C THR A 202 -14.43 -14.09 -19.89
N LYS A 203 -14.11 -15.11 -19.07
CA LYS A 203 -12.99 -15.02 -18.14
C LYS A 203 -11.68 -14.80 -18.89
N PRO A 204 -10.89 -13.72 -18.56
CA PRO A 204 -9.57 -13.54 -19.16
C PRO A 204 -8.64 -14.72 -18.88
N SER A 205 -7.82 -15.10 -19.85
CA SER A 205 -6.92 -16.27 -19.74
C SER A 205 -5.84 -16.10 -18.67
N ASN A 206 -5.41 -14.86 -18.41
CA ASN A 206 -4.38 -14.50 -17.44
C ASN A 206 -4.93 -14.12 -16.05
N LEU A 207 -6.24 -14.33 -15.81
CA LEU A 207 -6.88 -14.17 -14.49
C LEU A 207 -6.89 -15.51 -13.75
N ASP A 208 -6.27 -15.57 -12.58
CA ASP A 208 -6.41 -16.69 -11.64
C ASP A 208 -7.78 -16.61 -10.95
N TRP A 209 -8.78 -17.21 -11.58
CA TRP A 209 -10.15 -17.15 -11.11
C TRP A 209 -10.35 -17.83 -9.76
N ALA A 210 -9.63 -18.91 -9.49
CA ALA A 210 -9.74 -19.62 -8.22
C ALA A 210 -9.26 -18.75 -7.05
N ARG A 211 -8.14 -18.05 -7.22
CA ARG A 211 -7.67 -17.08 -6.23
C ARG A 211 -8.54 -15.83 -6.15
N TYR A 212 -9.10 -15.38 -7.26
CA TYR A 212 -10.04 -14.25 -7.24
C TYR A 212 -11.25 -14.54 -6.36
N LEU A 213 -11.88 -15.71 -6.53
CA LEU A 213 -13.02 -16.15 -5.72
C LEU A 213 -12.61 -16.40 -4.26
N GLY A 214 -11.47 -17.02 -4.03
CA GLY A 214 -10.94 -17.29 -2.69
C GLY A 214 -11.91 -18.01 -1.78
N PRO A 215 -12.23 -17.44 -0.58
CA PRO A 215 -13.09 -18.07 0.40
C PRO A 215 -14.58 -18.03 0.04
N VAL A 216 -14.97 -17.30 -1.00
CA VAL A 216 -16.37 -17.25 -1.47
C VAL A 216 -16.65 -18.50 -2.30
N LYS A 217 -17.62 -19.30 -1.85
CA LYS A 217 -18.09 -20.50 -2.58
C LYS A 217 -19.34 -20.18 -3.38
#